data_c9a7c99aa4535652413aacafde8bfef8
#
_entry.id   c9a7c99aa4535652413aacafde8bfef8
#
_cell.length_a   1.000
_cell.length_b   1.000
_cell.length_c   1.000
_cell.angle_alpha   90.00
_cell.angle_beta   90.00
_cell.angle_gamma   90.00
#
_symmetry.space_group_name_H-M   'P 1'
#
loop_
_entity.id
_entity.type
_entity.pdbx_description
1 polymer ?
#
loop_
_entity_poly.entity_id
_entity_poly.type
_entity_poly.pdbx_seq_one_letter_code
_entity_poly.pdbx_strand_id
1 'polypeptide(L)'
;IESSKKLLKEDRLLFGTIDTWLLWKLTEGRSFFTEATNASRTMLYDIKKNCWSKELLKIFNIPYKILPEVKDSADDFGYTTLFGDKIKIGGMAGDQQAATIGQACFKPGSIKSTYGTGCFMIMNIGQKLKISKNNLLTTIAYKINNKTTYALEGSIFIAGAAVQWLRDSLKVIKTAQETEIFYSKSDQSQKIYFVPAFVGLGAPYWDGEARGAIFGMTRNTGIAEFVKAAIDSVAYQTKDLVVAMQKDSGVPIKQLKVDGGMVA
;
A
#
# COMPACT_ATOMS: atom_id res chain seq x y z
N ILE A 1 10.16 -11.58 -24.92
CA ILE A 1 11.60 -11.42 -25.07
C ILE A 1 12.16 -12.78 -25.45
N GLU A 2 12.99 -12.85 -26.51
CA GLU A 2 13.45 -14.12 -27.10
C GLU A 2 14.32 -14.95 -26.15
N SER A 3 15.15 -14.29 -25.36
CA SER A 3 15.97 -14.90 -24.32
C SER A 3 15.15 -15.64 -23.25
N SER A 4 14.01 -15.09 -22.85
CA SER A 4 13.14 -15.71 -21.84
C SER A 4 12.49 -16.98 -22.36
N LYS A 5 12.15 -17.04 -23.66
CA LYS A 5 11.59 -18.24 -24.31
C LYS A 5 12.59 -19.39 -24.34
N LYS A 6 13.88 -19.08 -24.58
CA LYS A 6 14.94 -20.08 -24.55
C LYS A 6 15.12 -20.64 -23.13
N LEU A 7 15.26 -19.76 -22.11
CA LEU A 7 15.40 -20.18 -20.71
C LEU A 7 14.20 -21.00 -20.23
N LEU A 8 12.98 -20.65 -20.67
CA LEU A 8 11.77 -21.40 -20.35
C LEU A 8 11.79 -22.82 -20.93
N LYS A 9 12.28 -23.00 -22.15
CA LYS A 9 12.44 -24.32 -22.80
C LYS A 9 13.49 -25.17 -22.10
N GLU A 10 14.52 -24.54 -21.55
CA GLU A 10 15.61 -25.18 -20.82
C GLU A 10 15.31 -25.39 -19.32
N ASP A 11 14.08 -25.11 -18.85
CA ASP A 11 13.69 -25.15 -17.45
C ASP A 11 14.58 -24.30 -16.50
N ARG A 12 15.11 -23.20 -17.03
CA ARG A 12 16.04 -22.28 -16.33
C ARG A 12 15.43 -20.93 -16.02
N LEU A 13 14.10 -20.80 -16.16
CA LEU A 13 13.38 -19.57 -15.85
C LEU A 13 12.44 -19.80 -14.67
N LEU A 14 12.62 -18.98 -13.63
CA LEU A 14 11.72 -18.89 -12.50
C LEU A 14 11.23 -17.45 -12.37
N PHE A 15 10.01 -17.29 -11.86
CA PHE A 15 9.42 -16.01 -11.51
C PHE A 15 9.35 -15.87 -10.00
N GLY A 16 9.62 -14.69 -9.48
CA GLY A 16 9.42 -14.37 -8.06
C GLY A 16 9.16 -12.88 -7.87
N THR A 17 8.39 -12.55 -6.86
CA THR A 17 8.32 -11.23 -6.29
C THR A 17 9.57 -10.97 -5.44
N ILE A 18 9.73 -9.78 -4.90
CA ILE A 18 10.96 -9.40 -4.17
C ILE A 18 11.22 -10.31 -2.95
N ASP A 19 10.18 -10.75 -2.27
CA ASP A 19 10.24 -11.70 -1.15
C ASP A 19 10.83 -13.05 -1.57
N THR A 20 10.36 -13.61 -2.69
CA THR A 20 10.90 -14.85 -3.27
C THR A 20 12.38 -14.71 -3.61
N TRP A 21 12.75 -13.58 -4.21
CA TRP A 21 14.16 -13.33 -4.57
C TRP A 21 15.04 -13.17 -3.33
N LEU A 22 14.58 -12.44 -2.31
CA LEU A 22 15.29 -12.29 -1.04
C LEU A 22 15.45 -13.65 -0.35
N LEU A 23 14.38 -14.45 -0.29
CA LEU A 23 14.41 -15.79 0.26
C LEU A 23 15.43 -16.68 -0.46
N TRP A 24 15.40 -16.66 -1.81
CA TRP A 24 16.36 -17.38 -2.62
C TRP A 24 17.80 -17.02 -2.29
N LYS A 25 18.08 -15.71 -2.14
CA LYS A 25 19.41 -15.22 -1.76
C LYS A 25 19.79 -15.62 -0.34
N LEU A 26 18.90 -15.40 0.63
CA LEU A 26 19.15 -15.73 2.04
C LEU A 26 19.36 -17.22 2.27
N THR A 27 18.73 -18.06 1.48
CA THR A 27 18.83 -19.52 1.58
C THR A 27 19.84 -20.12 0.59
N GLU A 28 20.59 -19.29 -0.15
CA GLU A 28 21.58 -19.74 -1.16
C GLU A 28 20.97 -20.71 -2.18
N GLY A 29 19.73 -20.44 -2.61
CA GLY A 29 19.00 -21.22 -3.61
C GLY A 29 18.26 -22.46 -3.07
N ARG A 30 18.26 -22.70 -1.76
CA ARG A 30 17.59 -23.88 -1.16
C ARG A 30 16.08 -23.75 -1.07
N SER A 31 15.54 -22.54 -1.02
CA SER A 31 14.10 -22.28 -0.90
C SER A 31 13.60 -21.40 -2.04
N PHE A 32 12.45 -21.79 -2.63
CA PHE A 32 11.78 -21.04 -3.69
C PHE A 32 10.29 -20.97 -3.36
N PHE A 33 9.95 -20.00 -2.51
CA PHE A 33 8.59 -19.76 -2.04
C PHE A 33 8.22 -18.28 -2.15
N THR A 34 6.94 -17.99 -2.22
CA THR A 34 6.34 -16.71 -1.88
C THR A 34 5.28 -16.92 -0.80
N GLU A 35 4.65 -15.86 -0.32
CA GLU A 35 3.54 -15.99 0.61
C GLU A 35 2.29 -15.24 0.10
N ALA A 36 1.14 -15.49 0.75
CA ALA A 36 -0.17 -15.09 0.23
C ALA A 36 -0.31 -13.57 -0.02
N THR A 37 0.30 -12.71 0.82
CA THR A 37 0.15 -11.26 0.66
C THR A 37 0.93 -10.74 -0.54
N ASN A 38 2.16 -11.24 -0.79
CA ASN A 38 2.95 -10.92 -1.97
C ASN A 38 2.33 -11.52 -3.24
N ALA A 39 1.91 -12.79 -3.19
CA ALA A 39 1.22 -13.45 -4.32
C ALA A 39 -0.01 -12.67 -4.75
N SER A 40 -0.80 -12.12 -3.82
CA SER A 40 -2.00 -11.35 -4.12
C SER A 40 -1.74 -10.04 -4.90
N ARG A 41 -0.49 -9.55 -4.94
CA ARG A 41 -0.10 -8.33 -5.67
C ARG A 41 0.29 -8.59 -7.13
N THR A 42 0.36 -9.84 -7.55
CA THR A 42 0.86 -10.23 -8.89
C THR A 42 -0.17 -10.13 -10.01
N MET A 43 -1.45 -9.94 -9.69
CA MET A 43 -2.60 -10.10 -10.60
C MET A 43 -2.75 -11.53 -11.18
N LEU A 44 -2.04 -12.51 -10.63
CA LEU A 44 -2.07 -13.91 -11.05
C LEU A 44 -2.68 -14.83 -9.99
N TYR A 45 -2.88 -14.31 -8.78
CA TYR A 45 -3.35 -15.06 -7.63
C TYR A 45 -4.84 -14.84 -7.36
N ASP A 46 -5.60 -15.93 -7.25
CA ASP A 46 -7.02 -15.89 -6.86
C ASP A 46 -7.12 -15.82 -5.34
N ILE A 47 -7.40 -14.64 -4.79
CA ILE A 47 -7.50 -14.42 -3.34
C ILE A 47 -8.67 -15.16 -2.70
N LYS A 48 -9.70 -15.55 -3.48
CA LYS A 48 -10.86 -16.30 -2.99
C LYS A 48 -10.51 -17.78 -2.84
N LYS A 49 -9.79 -18.34 -3.82
CA LYS A 49 -9.38 -19.76 -3.85
C LYS A 49 -8.04 -19.99 -3.14
N ASN A 50 -7.30 -18.92 -2.85
CA ASN A 50 -5.95 -18.94 -2.29
C ASN A 50 -4.98 -19.79 -3.12
N CYS A 51 -4.96 -19.59 -4.42
CA CYS A 51 -4.06 -20.29 -5.36
C CYS A 51 -3.78 -19.45 -6.59
N TRP A 52 -2.74 -19.80 -7.34
CA TRP A 52 -2.49 -19.24 -8.66
C TRP A 52 -3.69 -19.51 -9.59
N SER A 53 -4.20 -18.47 -10.24
CA SER A 53 -5.37 -18.56 -11.13
C SER A 53 -4.98 -19.14 -12.47
N LYS A 54 -5.45 -20.36 -12.75
CA LYS A 54 -5.22 -21.00 -14.06
C LYS A 54 -5.77 -20.16 -15.22
N GLU A 55 -6.87 -19.44 -15.01
CA GLU A 55 -7.50 -18.58 -15.99
C GLU A 55 -6.61 -17.36 -16.33
N LEU A 56 -6.15 -16.65 -15.30
CA LEU A 56 -5.26 -15.50 -15.49
C LEU A 56 -3.93 -15.91 -16.08
N LEU A 57 -3.35 -17.03 -15.64
CA LEU A 57 -2.13 -17.57 -16.22
C LEU A 57 -2.29 -17.87 -17.72
N LYS A 58 -3.46 -18.40 -18.14
CA LYS A 58 -3.77 -18.63 -19.54
C LYS A 58 -3.89 -17.33 -20.32
N ILE A 59 -4.60 -16.33 -19.77
CA ILE A 59 -4.78 -15.00 -20.41
C ILE A 59 -3.42 -14.32 -20.65
N PHE A 60 -2.55 -14.33 -19.64
CA PHE A 60 -1.22 -13.73 -19.73
C PHE A 60 -0.15 -14.63 -20.36
N ASN A 61 -0.51 -15.85 -20.76
CA ASN A 61 0.40 -16.85 -21.31
C ASN A 61 1.62 -17.13 -20.41
N ILE A 62 1.37 -17.30 -19.10
CA ILE A 62 2.39 -17.55 -18.08
C ILE A 62 2.35 -19.04 -17.70
N PRO A 63 3.46 -19.78 -17.88
CA PRO A 63 3.52 -21.18 -17.50
C PRO A 63 3.51 -21.35 -15.98
N TYR A 64 2.65 -22.22 -15.47
CA TYR A 64 2.54 -22.50 -14.04
C TYR A 64 3.88 -22.93 -13.39
N LYS A 65 4.69 -23.69 -14.11
CA LYS A 65 5.95 -24.26 -13.63
C LYS A 65 7.02 -23.25 -13.21
N ILE A 66 6.89 -21.98 -13.63
CA ILE A 66 7.85 -20.94 -13.25
C ILE A 66 7.48 -20.21 -11.95
N LEU A 67 6.28 -20.46 -11.41
CA LEU A 67 5.77 -19.76 -10.24
C LEU A 67 6.20 -20.47 -8.95
N PRO A 68 6.51 -19.70 -7.88
CA PRO A 68 6.81 -20.28 -6.58
C PRO A 68 5.57 -20.90 -5.94
N GLU A 69 5.79 -21.86 -5.05
CA GLU A 69 4.74 -22.27 -4.11
C GLU A 69 4.36 -21.14 -3.17
N VAL A 70 3.06 -20.98 -2.90
CA VAL A 70 2.54 -19.92 -2.03
C VAL A 70 2.28 -20.47 -0.64
N LYS A 71 3.01 -19.98 0.34
CA LYS A 71 2.90 -20.35 1.75
C LYS A 71 2.04 -19.38 2.55
N ASP A 72 1.78 -19.72 3.80
CA ASP A 72 1.22 -18.82 4.79
C ASP A 72 2.22 -17.72 5.14
N SER A 73 1.75 -16.57 5.65
CA SER A 73 2.64 -15.45 6.05
C SER A 73 3.55 -15.82 7.23
N ALA A 74 3.14 -16.79 8.06
CA ALA A 74 3.96 -17.42 9.08
C ALA A 74 4.06 -18.92 8.77
N ASP A 75 5.23 -19.35 8.29
CA ASP A 75 5.48 -20.72 7.82
C ASP A 75 6.98 -21.06 7.93
N ASP A 76 7.34 -22.25 7.55
CA ASP A 76 8.74 -22.64 7.40
C ASP A 76 9.27 -22.30 5.99
N PHE A 77 10.04 -21.24 5.88
CA PHE A 77 10.69 -20.81 4.65
C PHE A 77 12.15 -21.31 4.54
N GLY A 78 12.60 -22.09 5.49
CA GLY A 78 13.98 -22.56 5.58
C GLY A 78 14.82 -21.73 6.54
N TYR A 79 16.12 -21.66 6.29
CA TYR A 79 17.06 -20.94 7.15
C TYR A 79 18.18 -20.28 6.34
N THR A 80 18.79 -19.26 6.92
CA THR A 80 20.01 -18.63 6.40
C THR A 80 21.20 -18.90 7.32
N THR A 81 22.39 -18.93 6.72
CA THR A 81 23.68 -18.99 7.43
C THR A 81 24.58 -17.81 7.09
N LEU A 82 24.08 -16.84 6.31
CA LEU A 82 24.87 -15.70 5.80
C LEU A 82 25.34 -14.75 6.90
N PHE A 83 24.79 -14.85 8.11
CA PHE A 83 25.12 -13.97 9.24
C PHE A 83 25.89 -14.70 10.35
N GLY A 84 26.47 -15.85 10.03
CA GLY A 84 27.26 -16.68 10.96
C GLY A 84 26.47 -17.84 11.53
N ASP A 85 25.39 -17.59 12.24
CA ASP A 85 24.53 -18.63 12.83
C ASP A 85 23.46 -19.11 11.89
N LYS A 86 22.91 -20.30 12.18
CA LYS A 86 21.74 -20.84 11.49
C LYS A 86 20.46 -20.15 11.99
N ILE A 87 19.97 -19.19 11.21
CA ILE A 87 18.77 -18.39 11.55
C ILE A 87 17.59 -18.91 10.74
N LYS A 88 16.51 -19.33 11.42
CA LYS A 88 15.27 -19.77 10.79
C LYS A 88 14.52 -18.58 10.19
N ILE A 89 14.01 -18.74 8.96
CA ILE A 89 13.11 -17.79 8.31
C ILE A 89 11.70 -18.29 8.54
N GLY A 90 10.99 -17.68 9.50
CA GLY A 90 9.67 -18.11 9.98
C GLY A 90 8.50 -17.27 9.50
N GLY A 91 8.73 -16.22 8.69
CA GLY A 91 7.67 -15.36 8.20
C GLY A 91 8.08 -14.48 7.04
N MET A 92 7.13 -14.19 6.19
CA MET A 92 7.20 -13.21 5.10
C MET A 92 5.89 -12.45 5.02
N ALA A 93 5.93 -11.19 4.60
CA ALA A 93 4.75 -10.40 4.29
C ALA A 93 5.13 -9.23 3.39
N GLY A 94 4.20 -8.75 2.57
CA GLY A 94 4.35 -7.46 1.90
C GLY A 94 4.49 -6.34 2.92
N ASP A 95 5.19 -5.25 2.56
CA ASP A 95 5.51 -4.14 3.46
C ASP A 95 4.27 -3.53 4.15
N GLN A 96 3.20 -3.31 3.39
CA GLN A 96 1.96 -2.74 3.89
C GLN A 96 1.22 -3.70 4.84
N GLN A 97 1.28 -5.00 4.57
CA GLN A 97 0.72 -6.05 5.41
C GLN A 97 1.56 -6.25 6.68
N ALA A 98 2.88 -6.20 6.56
CA ALA A 98 3.79 -6.22 7.70
C ALA A 98 3.53 -5.03 8.63
N ALA A 99 3.34 -3.82 8.09
CA ALA A 99 2.95 -2.64 8.85
C ALA A 99 1.58 -2.82 9.56
N THR A 100 0.61 -3.49 8.88
CA THR A 100 -0.69 -3.80 9.49
C THR A 100 -0.56 -4.72 10.70
N ILE A 101 0.34 -5.71 10.63
CA ILE A 101 0.68 -6.60 11.74
C ILE A 101 1.42 -5.82 12.84
N GLY A 102 2.44 -5.03 12.47
CA GLY A 102 3.23 -4.21 13.39
C GLY A 102 2.39 -3.21 14.17
N GLN A 103 1.36 -2.65 13.55
CA GLN A 103 0.36 -1.78 14.18
C GLN A 103 -0.72 -2.57 14.96
N ALA A 104 -0.58 -3.89 15.09
CA ALA A 104 -1.53 -4.77 15.77
C ALA A 104 -2.98 -4.62 15.26
N CYS A 105 -3.17 -4.54 13.95
CA CYS A 105 -4.48 -4.46 13.32
C CYS A 105 -5.10 -5.84 13.11
N PHE A 106 -5.25 -6.63 14.18
CA PHE A 106 -5.73 -8.02 14.12
C PHE A 106 -7.24 -8.17 14.15
N LYS A 107 -7.97 -7.18 14.67
CA LYS A 107 -9.43 -7.26 14.78
C LYS A 107 -10.10 -6.67 13.54
N PRO A 108 -11.24 -7.25 13.07
CA PRO A 108 -12.03 -6.60 12.04
C PRO A 108 -12.42 -5.17 12.43
N GLY A 109 -12.27 -4.23 11.50
CA GLY A 109 -12.43 -2.79 11.75
C GLY A 109 -11.17 -2.07 12.21
N SER A 110 -10.08 -2.79 12.55
CA SER A 110 -8.79 -2.15 12.79
C SER A 110 -8.21 -1.65 11.47
N ILE A 111 -7.69 -0.43 11.49
CA ILE A 111 -7.19 0.25 10.32
C ILE A 111 -5.84 0.90 10.62
N LYS A 112 -4.92 0.81 9.68
CA LYS A 112 -3.66 1.55 9.69
C LYS A 112 -3.52 2.41 8.46
N SER A 113 -2.80 3.50 8.56
CA SER A 113 -2.43 4.36 7.45
C SER A 113 -0.97 4.76 7.54
N THR A 114 -0.21 4.46 6.51
CA THR A 114 1.19 4.87 6.40
C THR A 114 1.29 6.12 5.53
N TYR A 115 1.71 7.23 6.13
CA TYR A 115 1.86 8.52 5.47
C TYR A 115 3.32 8.75 5.08
N GLY A 116 3.63 8.51 3.82
CA GLY A 116 4.93 8.79 3.18
C GLY A 116 4.77 9.83 2.06
N THR A 117 5.40 9.61 0.91
CA THR A 117 5.19 10.39 -0.34
C THR A 117 3.72 10.39 -0.73
N GLY A 118 3.10 9.22 -0.73
CA GLY A 118 1.65 9.01 -0.74
C GLY A 118 1.18 8.48 0.60
N CYS A 119 -0.08 8.00 0.65
CA CYS A 119 -0.63 7.35 1.83
C CYS A 119 -1.23 6.01 1.43
N PHE A 120 -0.95 4.98 2.23
CA PHE A 120 -1.51 3.64 2.05
C PHE A 120 -2.29 3.21 3.28
N MET A 121 -3.58 3.05 3.10
CA MET A 121 -4.51 2.70 4.16
C MET A 121 -5.00 1.26 3.99
N ILE A 122 -4.91 0.47 5.06
CA ILE A 122 -5.37 -0.92 5.10
C ILE A 122 -6.30 -1.12 6.29
N MET A 123 -7.48 -1.69 6.01
CA MET A 123 -8.46 -2.07 7.00
C MET A 123 -8.66 -3.57 7.03
N ASN A 124 -8.44 -4.21 8.17
CA ASN A 124 -8.77 -5.61 8.39
C ASN A 124 -10.30 -5.80 8.35
N ILE A 125 -10.80 -6.70 7.51
CA ILE A 125 -12.22 -7.04 7.37
C ILE A 125 -12.56 -8.46 7.85
N GLY A 126 -11.58 -9.16 8.44
CA GLY A 126 -11.74 -10.53 8.95
C GLY A 126 -11.64 -11.59 7.87
N GLN A 127 -12.13 -12.79 8.19
CA GLN A 127 -11.97 -13.97 7.32
C GLN A 127 -13.00 -14.08 6.20
N LYS A 128 -14.03 -13.26 6.21
CA LYS A 128 -15.05 -13.27 5.15
C LYS A 128 -14.64 -12.31 4.04
N LEU A 129 -14.37 -12.85 2.85
CA LEU A 129 -14.09 -12.04 1.67
C LEU A 129 -15.26 -11.11 1.36
N LYS A 130 -14.97 -9.83 1.22
CA LYS A 130 -15.90 -8.80 0.74
C LYS A 130 -15.22 -8.05 -0.40
N ILE A 131 -15.79 -8.12 -1.58
CA ILE A 131 -15.33 -7.30 -2.71
C ILE A 131 -15.85 -5.88 -2.51
N SER A 132 -14.96 -4.90 -2.63
CA SER A 132 -15.31 -3.49 -2.51
C SER A 132 -16.35 -3.07 -3.56
N LYS A 133 -17.29 -2.23 -3.15
CA LYS A 133 -18.27 -1.56 -4.00
C LYS A 133 -18.05 -0.05 -4.07
N ASN A 134 -17.08 0.46 -3.30
CA ASN A 134 -16.72 1.87 -3.23
C ASN A 134 -15.29 2.11 -3.75
N ASN A 135 -14.91 1.38 -4.81
CA ASN A 135 -13.65 1.55 -5.54
C ASN A 135 -12.39 1.40 -4.67
N LEU A 136 -12.43 0.53 -3.64
CA LEU A 136 -11.25 0.13 -2.90
C LEU A 136 -10.69 -1.19 -3.47
N LEU A 137 -9.45 -1.49 -3.18
CA LEU A 137 -8.89 -2.81 -3.46
C LEU A 137 -9.27 -3.77 -2.33
N THR A 138 -9.63 -5.00 -2.70
CA THR A 138 -9.76 -6.10 -1.74
C THR A 138 -8.52 -6.96 -1.85
N THR A 139 -7.85 -7.20 -0.74
CA THR A 139 -6.57 -7.93 -0.70
C THR A 139 -6.51 -8.88 0.49
N ILE A 140 -5.39 -9.60 0.62
CA ILE A 140 -5.08 -10.43 1.78
C ILE A 140 -4.30 -9.58 2.78
N ALA A 141 -4.76 -9.53 4.04
CA ALA A 141 -4.03 -8.91 5.13
C ALA A 141 -2.90 -9.83 5.64
N TYR A 142 -3.20 -11.09 5.82
CA TYR A 142 -2.26 -12.17 6.16
C TYR A 142 -2.96 -13.53 6.03
N LYS A 143 -2.17 -14.58 5.91
CA LYS A 143 -2.64 -15.97 5.98
C LYS A 143 -1.82 -16.72 7.03
N ILE A 144 -2.47 -17.30 8.03
CA ILE A 144 -1.82 -18.01 9.15
C ILE A 144 -2.65 -19.26 9.48
N ASN A 145 -2.01 -20.41 9.64
CA ASN A 145 -2.65 -21.69 9.93
C ASN A 145 -3.77 -22.03 8.91
N ASN A 146 -3.50 -21.78 7.63
CA ASN A 146 -4.45 -21.94 6.51
C ASN A 146 -5.72 -21.07 6.62
N LYS A 147 -5.74 -20.07 7.49
CA LYS A 147 -6.85 -19.11 7.63
C LYS A 147 -6.46 -17.77 7.01
N THR A 148 -7.17 -17.37 5.99
CA THR A 148 -6.96 -16.09 5.31
C THR A 148 -7.75 -14.98 6.00
N THR A 149 -7.05 -13.92 6.37
CA THR A 149 -7.67 -12.65 6.80
C THR A 149 -7.57 -11.66 5.64
N TYR A 150 -8.70 -11.07 5.28
CA TYR A 150 -8.81 -10.12 4.18
C TYR A 150 -8.74 -8.68 4.67
N ALA A 151 -8.41 -7.79 3.75
CA ALA A 151 -8.39 -6.36 3.98
C ALA A 151 -8.99 -5.58 2.82
N LEU A 152 -9.49 -4.38 3.12
CA LEU A 152 -9.71 -3.32 2.15
C LEU A 152 -8.49 -2.41 2.13
N GLU A 153 -8.07 -2.02 0.94
CA GLU A 153 -6.92 -1.14 0.75
C GLU A 153 -7.33 0.06 -0.11
N GLY A 154 -6.86 1.23 0.31
CA GLY A 154 -6.97 2.46 -0.47
C GLY A 154 -5.65 3.22 -0.43
N SER A 155 -5.33 3.90 -1.55
CA SER A 155 -4.11 4.69 -1.67
C SER A 155 -4.43 6.12 -2.07
N ILE A 156 -3.74 7.07 -1.45
CA ILE A 156 -3.65 8.47 -1.81
C ILE A 156 -2.29 8.66 -2.48
N PHE A 157 -2.26 9.14 -3.72
CA PHE A 157 -1.00 9.22 -4.46
C PHE A 157 -0.10 10.34 -3.95
N ILE A 158 -0.69 11.44 -3.51
CA ILE A 158 0.02 12.63 -3.05
C ILE A 158 -0.37 12.95 -1.60
N ALA A 159 0.54 12.66 -0.67
CA ALA A 159 0.47 13.05 0.73
C ALA A 159 1.69 13.92 1.07
N GLY A 160 2.77 13.37 1.60
CA GLY A 160 4.00 14.10 1.86
C GLY A 160 4.62 14.74 0.62
N ALA A 161 4.31 14.22 -0.58
CA ALA A 161 4.72 14.84 -1.84
C ALA A 161 4.14 16.25 -2.03
N ALA A 162 2.99 16.58 -1.44
CA ALA A 162 2.47 17.95 -1.45
C ALA A 162 3.38 18.91 -0.67
N VAL A 163 3.89 18.46 0.47
CA VAL A 163 4.86 19.23 1.28
C VAL A 163 6.21 19.36 0.55
N GLN A 164 6.68 18.26 -0.06
CA GLN A 164 7.89 18.30 -0.89
C GLN A 164 7.75 19.29 -2.05
N TRP A 165 6.59 19.34 -2.71
CA TRP A 165 6.32 20.28 -3.78
C TRP A 165 6.35 21.74 -3.29
N LEU A 166 5.77 22.05 -2.13
CA LEU A 166 5.87 23.38 -1.50
C LEU A 166 7.32 23.79 -1.23
N ARG A 167 8.17 22.83 -0.81
CA ARG A 167 9.58 23.06 -0.51
C ARG A 167 10.45 23.16 -1.76
N ASP A 168 10.37 22.16 -2.65
CA ASP A 168 11.37 21.95 -3.70
C ASP A 168 11.01 22.69 -5.00
N SER A 169 9.71 22.78 -5.33
CA SER A 169 9.22 23.39 -6.56
C SER A 169 8.79 24.83 -6.35
N LEU A 170 7.88 25.10 -5.41
CA LEU A 170 7.42 26.45 -5.11
C LEU A 170 8.41 27.24 -4.25
N LYS A 171 9.24 26.56 -3.46
CA LYS A 171 10.25 27.15 -2.56
C LYS A 171 9.65 28.14 -1.55
N VAL A 172 8.41 27.88 -1.14
CA VAL A 172 7.69 28.73 -0.15
C VAL A 172 7.97 28.33 1.28
N ILE A 173 8.53 27.14 1.51
CA ILE A 173 9.08 26.65 2.77
C ILE A 173 10.47 26.11 2.54
N LYS A 174 11.31 26.08 3.57
CA LYS A 174 12.70 25.55 3.52
C LYS A 174 12.77 24.12 4.02
N THR A 175 11.97 23.79 5.02
CA THR A 175 11.91 22.47 5.65
C THR A 175 10.45 22.02 5.82
N ALA A 176 10.23 20.71 5.95
CA ALA A 176 8.88 20.19 6.18
C ALA A 176 8.31 20.68 7.53
N GLN A 177 9.15 20.85 8.55
CA GLN A 177 8.75 21.30 9.88
C GLN A 177 8.16 22.72 9.88
N GLU A 178 8.54 23.57 8.93
CA GLU A 178 7.95 24.91 8.80
C GLU A 178 6.45 24.88 8.49
N THR A 179 5.92 23.75 8.00
CA THR A 179 4.48 23.61 7.75
C THR A 179 3.65 23.82 9.00
N GLU A 180 4.12 23.37 10.17
CA GLU A 180 3.43 23.58 11.46
C GLU A 180 3.34 25.07 11.81
N ILE A 181 4.43 25.81 11.59
CA ILE A 181 4.50 27.26 11.86
C ILE A 181 3.54 28.01 10.93
N PHE A 182 3.54 27.69 9.63
CA PHE A 182 2.63 28.33 8.67
C PHE A 182 1.18 27.95 8.93
N TYR A 183 0.91 26.68 9.24
CA TYR A 183 -0.43 26.21 9.57
C TYR A 183 -1.01 26.98 10.77
N SER A 184 -0.23 27.15 11.83
CA SER A 184 -0.66 27.89 13.03
C SER A 184 -0.90 29.38 12.80
N LYS A 185 -0.23 29.98 11.80
CA LYS A 185 -0.36 31.42 11.43
C LYS A 185 -1.46 31.65 10.38
N SER A 186 -1.99 30.60 9.76
CA SER A 186 -2.99 30.73 8.70
C SER A 186 -4.32 31.25 9.21
N ASP A 187 -5.01 32.05 8.42
CA ASP A 187 -6.37 32.50 8.67
C ASP A 187 -7.35 31.34 8.48
N GLN A 188 -7.88 30.81 9.59
CA GLN A 188 -8.78 29.67 9.60
C GLN A 188 -10.16 30.00 8.98
N SER A 189 -10.50 31.26 8.78
CA SER A 189 -11.75 31.69 8.14
C SER A 189 -11.71 31.55 6.62
N GLN A 190 -10.53 31.58 6.01
CA GLN A 190 -10.36 31.42 4.57
C GLN A 190 -10.57 29.96 4.15
N LYS A 191 -11.50 29.75 3.22
CA LYS A 191 -11.85 28.42 2.69
C LYS A 191 -11.08 28.16 1.40
N ILE A 192 -9.81 27.79 1.54
CA ILE A 192 -8.94 27.40 0.44
C ILE A 192 -8.84 25.88 0.41
N TYR A 193 -9.04 25.32 -0.78
CA TYR A 193 -8.97 23.89 -1.02
C TYR A 193 -7.90 23.60 -2.05
N PHE A 194 -7.01 22.67 -1.73
CA PHE A 194 -5.99 22.17 -2.63
C PHE A 194 -6.31 20.73 -3.02
N VAL A 195 -6.37 20.46 -4.32
CA VAL A 195 -6.49 19.11 -4.90
C VAL A 195 -5.12 18.73 -5.43
N PRO A 196 -4.33 17.90 -4.73
CA PRO A 196 -2.95 17.59 -5.11
C PRO A 196 -2.88 16.45 -6.15
N ALA A 197 -3.67 16.52 -7.21
CA ALA A 197 -3.74 15.49 -8.24
C ALA A 197 -2.58 15.59 -9.25
N PHE A 198 -1.32 15.65 -8.78
CA PHE A 198 -0.14 15.80 -9.64
C PHE A 198 0.05 14.64 -10.61
N VAL A 199 -0.37 13.45 -10.21
CA VAL A 199 -0.32 12.20 -10.99
C VAL A 199 -1.71 11.53 -11.04
N GLY A 200 -2.76 12.33 -11.00
CA GLY A 200 -4.12 11.84 -10.87
C GLY A 200 -4.55 11.65 -9.41
N LEU A 201 -5.77 11.15 -9.22
CA LEU A 201 -6.35 10.81 -7.93
C LEU A 201 -6.37 9.29 -7.76
N GLY A 202 -5.98 8.81 -6.58
CA GLY A 202 -6.06 7.42 -6.19
C GLY A 202 -7.46 7.01 -5.73
N ALA A 203 -7.55 6.02 -4.86
CA ALA A 203 -8.83 5.57 -4.31
C ALA A 203 -9.52 6.70 -3.52
N PRO A 204 -10.84 6.76 -3.53
CA PRO A 204 -11.78 5.90 -4.25
C PRO A 204 -12.12 6.39 -5.68
N TYR A 205 -11.45 7.42 -6.18
CA TYR A 205 -11.77 8.10 -7.43
C TYR A 205 -11.18 7.38 -8.67
N TRP A 206 -9.93 6.95 -8.60
CA TRP A 206 -9.16 6.31 -9.68
C TRP A 206 -9.19 7.14 -10.97
N ASP A 207 -9.03 8.46 -10.84
CA ASP A 207 -9.00 9.39 -11.96
C ASP A 207 -7.54 9.75 -12.30
N GLY A 208 -6.99 9.09 -13.31
CA GLY A 208 -5.63 9.32 -13.79
C GLY A 208 -5.45 10.63 -14.58
N GLU A 209 -6.57 11.22 -15.04
CA GLU A 209 -6.56 12.46 -15.82
C GLU A 209 -6.75 13.71 -14.95
N ALA A 210 -7.20 13.56 -13.70
CA ALA A 210 -7.26 14.68 -12.76
C ALA A 210 -5.90 15.35 -12.59
N ARG A 211 -5.89 16.67 -12.48
CA ARG A 211 -4.68 17.47 -12.24
C ARG A 211 -4.84 18.38 -11.03
N GLY A 212 -3.71 18.80 -10.46
CA GLY A 212 -3.70 19.67 -9.31
C GLY A 212 -4.45 20.98 -9.55
N ALA A 213 -5.23 21.39 -8.55
CA ALA A 213 -6.00 22.63 -8.58
C ALA A 213 -6.11 23.25 -7.20
N ILE A 214 -6.25 24.56 -7.15
CA ILE A 214 -6.46 25.33 -5.91
C ILE A 214 -7.70 26.18 -6.10
N PHE A 215 -8.62 26.14 -5.13
CA PHE A 215 -9.89 26.84 -5.16
C PHE A 215 -10.03 27.76 -3.94
N GLY A 216 -10.82 28.81 -4.07
CA GLY A 216 -11.18 29.70 -2.97
C GLY A 216 -10.17 30.79 -2.64
N MET A 217 -9.18 31.06 -3.50
CA MET A 217 -8.18 32.12 -3.31
C MET A 217 -8.83 33.52 -3.34
N THR A 218 -8.33 34.39 -2.47
CA THR A 218 -8.69 35.82 -2.41
C THR A 218 -7.43 36.68 -2.48
N ARG A 219 -7.56 38.01 -2.52
CA ARG A 219 -6.40 38.92 -2.44
C ARG A 219 -5.59 38.76 -1.16
N ASN A 220 -6.19 38.26 -0.10
CA ASN A 220 -5.56 38.06 1.21
C ASN A 220 -4.95 36.68 1.39
N THR A 221 -5.01 35.84 0.38
CA THR A 221 -4.43 34.49 0.42
C THR A 221 -2.92 34.57 0.33
N GLY A 222 -2.23 34.11 1.35
CA GLY A 222 -0.79 34.06 1.45
C GLY A 222 -0.21 32.65 1.51
N ILE A 223 1.09 32.57 1.81
CA ILE A 223 1.82 31.30 1.91
C ILE A 223 1.22 30.41 3.01
N ALA A 224 0.81 30.99 4.14
CA ALA A 224 0.26 30.26 5.26
C ALA A 224 -1.00 29.49 4.87
N GLU A 225 -1.89 30.11 4.09
CA GLU A 225 -3.12 29.50 3.60
C GLU A 225 -2.84 28.40 2.57
N PHE A 226 -1.83 28.56 1.71
CA PHE A 226 -1.39 27.53 0.78
C PHE A 226 -0.85 26.30 1.52
N VAL A 227 0.01 26.50 2.50
CA VAL A 227 0.56 25.42 3.33
C VAL A 227 -0.55 24.70 4.06
N LYS A 228 -1.48 25.45 4.69
CA LYS A 228 -2.65 24.88 5.34
C LYS A 228 -3.47 24.03 4.38
N ALA A 229 -3.81 24.55 3.21
CA ALA A 229 -4.61 23.84 2.22
C ALA A 229 -3.94 22.53 1.76
N ALA A 230 -2.60 22.53 1.63
CA ALA A 230 -1.85 21.32 1.29
C ALA A 230 -1.92 20.26 2.39
N ILE A 231 -1.79 20.63 3.65
CA ILE A 231 -1.94 19.71 4.79
C ILE A 231 -3.38 19.20 4.89
N ASP A 232 -4.36 20.10 4.83
CA ASP A 232 -5.78 19.76 4.89
C ASP A 232 -6.19 18.80 3.76
N SER A 233 -5.60 18.91 2.57
CA SER A 233 -5.89 18.06 1.44
C SER A 233 -5.62 16.57 1.72
N VAL A 234 -4.60 16.27 2.52
CA VAL A 234 -4.28 14.91 2.95
C VAL A 234 -5.35 14.39 3.91
N ALA A 235 -5.81 15.24 4.83
CA ALA A 235 -6.88 14.89 5.76
C ALA A 235 -8.21 14.65 5.06
N TYR A 236 -8.56 15.45 4.05
CA TYR A 236 -9.79 15.26 3.25
C TYR A 236 -9.74 13.94 2.48
N GLN A 237 -8.66 13.65 1.76
CA GLN A 237 -8.51 12.38 1.05
C GLN A 237 -8.53 11.17 2.01
N THR A 238 -7.89 11.30 3.18
CA THR A 238 -7.97 10.29 4.25
C THR A 238 -9.41 10.05 4.69
N LYS A 239 -10.19 11.13 4.86
CA LYS A 239 -11.61 11.04 5.22
C LYS A 239 -12.40 10.29 4.16
N ASP A 240 -12.14 10.53 2.88
CA ASP A 240 -12.84 9.86 1.77
C ASP A 240 -12.56 8.34 1.79
N LEU A 241 -11.31 7.93 2.01
CA LEU A 241 -10.95 6.52 2.18
C LEU A 241 -11.65 5.89 3.39
N VAL A 242 -11.64 6.56 4.55
CA VAL A 242 -12.30 6.08 5.76
C VAL A 242 -13.79 5.87 5.52
N VAL A 243 -14.46 6.82 4.86
CA VAL A 243 -15.89 6.72 4.52
C VAL A 243 -16.15 5.54 3.57
N ALA A 244 -15.33 5.36 2.54
CA ALA A 244 -15.44 4.25 1.61
C ALA A 244 -15.25 2.89 2.32
N MET A 245 -14.24 2.79 3.18
CA MET A 245 -13.96 1.58 3.97
C MET A 245 -15.09 1.25 4.95
N GLN A 246 -15.68 2.24 5.61
CA GLN A 246 -16.84 2.04 6.49
C GLN A 246 -18.06 1.52 5.73
N LYS A 247 -18.35 2.10 4.55
CA LYS A 247 -19.46 1.67 3.69
C LYS A 247 -19.29 0.21 3.24
N ASP A 248 -18.10 -0.18 2.81
CA ASP A 248 -17.85 -1.54 2.31
C ASP A 248 -17.78 -2.58 3.43
N SER A 249 -17.13 -2.25 4.54
CA SER A 249 -16.97 -3.18 5.67
C SER A 249 -18.26 -3.33 6.48
N GLY A 250 -19.07 -2.29 6.56
CA GLY A 250 -20.21 -2.19 7.49
C GLY A 250 -19.77 -2.10 8.96
N VAL A 251 -18.49 -1.86 9.23
CA VAL A 251 -17.93 -1.78 10.59
C VAL A 251 -17.52 -0.34 10.88
N PRO A 252 -17.97 0.26 12.01
CA PRO A 252 -17.54 1.60 12.41
C PRO A 252 -16.03 1.63 12.69
N ILE A 253 -15.33 2.60 12.11
CA ILE A 253 -13.92 2.86 12.42
C ILE A 253 -13.85 3.74 13.65
N LYS A 254 -13.28 3.21 14.74
CA LYS A 254 -13.12 3.94 16.01
C LYS A 254 -11.73 4.53 16.17
N GLN A 255 -10.75 3.98 15.49
CA GLN A 255 -9.34 4.34 15.63
C GLN A 255 -8.62 4.19 14.31
N LEU A 256 -7.85 5.19 13.93
CA LEU A 256 -6.90 5.16 12.85
C LEU A 256 -5.49 5.11 13.46
N LYS A 257 -4.77 4.04 13.21
CA LYS A 257 -3.35 3.91 13.58
C LYS A 257 -2.50 4.45 12.44
N VAL A 258 -1.53 5.29 12.78
CA VAL A 258 -0.74 6.01 11.78
C VAL A 258 0.75 5.79 11.97
N ASP A 259 1.47 5.74 10.87
CA ASP A 259 2.93 5.73 10.80
C ASP A 259 3.42 6.42 9.52
N GLY A 260 4.72 6.44 9.32
CA GLY A 260 5.38 7.06 8.16
C GLY A 260 5.95 8.43 8.45
N GLY A 261 6.84 8.89 7.58
CA GLY A 261 7.65 10.10 7.79
C GLY A 261 6.88 11.43 7.83
N MET A 262 5.60 11.44 7.48
CA MET A 262 4.75 12.64 7.56
C MET A 262 4.03 12.78 8.91
N VAL A 263 4.14 11.77 9.79
CA VAL A 263 3.45 11.73 11.10
C VAL A 263 4.40 12.11 12.24
N ALA A 264 5.69 12.23 11.94
CA ALA A 264 6.73 12.60 12.90
C ALA A 264 6.74 14.09 13.23
#